data_33448127d1978fe8cf382e68a560bbf0
#
_entry.id   33448127d1978fe8cf382e68a560bbf0
#
_cell.length_a   1.000
_cell.length_b   1.000
_cell.length_c   1.000
_cell.angle_alpha   90.00
_cell.angle_beta   90.00
_cell.angle_gamma   90.00
#
_symmetry.space_group_name_H-M   'P 1'
#
loop_
_entity.id
_entity.type
_entity.pdbx_description
1 polymer ?
#
loop_
_entity_poly.entity_id
_entity_poly.type
_entity_poly.pdbx_seq_one_letter_code
_entity_poly.pdbx_strand_id
1 'polypeptide(L)'
;FVLGLIALSVFKINSLPVVLFSIFVPLIVVPFILSKTIYRNTKGVELEELPRFTPDTPIMKVLFDSGIEGMHLLLLVIIPAVAVVFSLIGVLDFIGVWMPIQQYMGSALSVLGVEPSSGIVTLLVSPTLAMSQVADLVGTIDPRLVVGGFVLANSGLPISVILGQVPVTWAESTDLSEKEALKAAILGCLIRIITATLLAYVITPFIV
;
A
#
# COMPACT_ATOMS: atom_id res chain seq x y z
N PHE A 1 -3.08 -6.36 7.39
CA PHE A 1 -4.17 -5.73 8.14
C PHE A 1 -4.19 -6.20 9.61
N VAL A 2 -4.29 -7.52 9.88
CA VAL A 2 -4.36 -8.06 11.26
C VAL A 2 -3.19 -7.62 12.13
N LEU A 3 -1.94 -7.72 11.66
CA LEU A 3 -0.76 -7.26 12.40
C LEU A 3 -0.80 -5.76 12.68
N GLY A 4 -1.35 -4.98 11.77
CA GLY A 4 -1.54 -3.55 11.99
C GLY A 4 -2.57 -3.26 13.10
N LEU A 5 -3.67 -4.02 13.16
CA LEU A 5 -4.63 -3.92 14.26
C LEU A 5 -4.01 -4.31 15.60
N ILE A 6 -3.17 -5.34 15.61
CA ILE A 6 -2.41 -5.73 16.80
C ILE A 6 -1.48 -4.59 17.23
N ALA A 7 -0.73 -3.99 16.31
CA ALA A 7 0.12 -2.84 16.61
C ALA A 7 -0.69 -1.69 17.24
N LEU A 8 -1.81 -1.27 16.63
CA LEU A 8 -2.68 -0.24 17.21
C LEU A 8 -3.16 -0.61 18.61
N SER A 9 -3.58 -1.86 18.82
CA SER A 9 -4.06 -2.35 20.12
C SER A 9 -2.98 -2.32 21.19
N VAL A 10 -1.76 -2.73 20.88
CA VAL A 10 -0.61 -2.73 21.80
C VAL A 10 -0.26 -1.29 22.23
N PHE A 11 -0.40 -0.32 21.34
CA PHE A 11 -0.26 1.10 21.65
C PHE A 11 -1.51 1.71 22.31
N LYS A 12 -2.55 0.92 22.61
CA LYS A 12 -3.85 1.37 23.17
C LYS A 12 -4.57 2.40 22.31
N ILE A 13 -4.30 2.43 21.02
CA ILE A 13 -4.96 3.32 20.05
C ILE A 13 -6.31 2.69 19.67
N ASN A 14 -7.38 3.50 19.69
CA ASN A 14 -8.67 3.04 19.21
C ASN A 14 -8.60 2.79 17.69
N SER A 15 -8.63 1.51 17.30
CA SER A 15 -8.48 1.11 15.91
C SER A 15 -9.69 1.44 15.02
N LEU A 16 -10.89 1.55 15.60
CA LEU A 16 -12.12 1.76 14.84
C LEU A 16 -12.11 3.05 14.00
N PRO A 17 -11.85 4.24 14.57
CA PRO A 17 -11.74 5.46 13.78
C PRO A 17 -10.61 5.37 12.72
N VAL A 18 -9.44 4.82 13.10
CA VAL A 18 -8.31 4.70 12.16
C VAL A 18 -8.70 3.88 10.94
N VAL A 19 -9.34 2.73 11.15
CA VAL A 19 -9.80 1.85 10.07
C VAL A 19 -10.88 2.53 9.23
N LEU A 20 -11.90 3.12 9.86
CA LEU A 20 -12.98 3.80 9.15
C LEU A 20 -12.44 4.92 8.25
N PHE A 21 -11.61 5.80 8.79
CA PHE A 21 -11.07 6.92 8.01
C PHE A 21 -10.05 6.49 6.97
N SER A 22 -9.22 5.47 7.24
CA SER A 22 -8.22 4.99 6.27
C SER A 22 -8.83 4.28 5.07
N ILE A 23 -9.99 3.67 5.21
CA ILE A 23 -10.68 2.94 4.13
C ILE A 23 -11.72 3.83 3.46
N PHE A 24 -12.69 4.35 4.22
CA PHE A 24 -13.87 5.00 3.64
C PHE A 24 -13.59 6.40 3.10
N VAL A 25 -12.71 7.17 3.75
CA VAL A 25 -12.40 8.52 3.27
C VAL A 25 -11.71 8.48 1.91
N PRO A 26 -10.62 7.73 1.68
CA PRO A 26 -10.04 7.61 0.35
C PRO A 26 -10.99 7.01 -0.67
N LEU A 27 -11.76 5.98 -0.30
CA LEU A 27 -12.68 5.28 -1.20
C LEU A 27 -13.79 6.20 -1.74
N ILE A 28 -14.26 7.15 -0.96
CA ILE A 28 -15.35 8.06 -1.33
C ILE A 28 -14.78 9.38 -1.88
N VAL A 29 -13.86 10.00 -1.14
CA VAL A 29 -13.37 11.35 -1.43
C VAL A 29 -12.48 11.38 -2.65
N VAL A 30 -11.58 10.40 -2.81
CA VAL A 30 -10.63 10.39 -3.93
C VAL A 30 -11.33 10.22 -5.27
N PRO A 31 -12.21 9.22 -5.50
CA PRO A 31 -12.96 9.10 -6.75
C PRO A 31 -13.83 10.32 -7.03
N PHE A 32 -14.47 10.89 -5.98
CA PHE A 32 -15.28 12.09 -6.13
C PHE A 32 -14.46 13.28 -6.62
N ILE A 33 -13.29 13.56 -6.00
CA ILE A 33 -12.41 14.64 -6.42
C ILE A 33 -11.87 14.39 -7.84
N LEU A 34 -11.40 13.19 -8.11
CA LEU A 34 -10.83 12.83 -9.41
C LEU A 34 -11.88 12.93 -10.53
N SER A 35 -13.10 12.49 -10.28
CA SER A 35 -14.20 12.61 -11.26
C SER A 35 -14.60 14.05 -11.57
N LYS A 36 -14.34 14.99 -10.65
CA LYS A 36 -14.62 16.42 -10.84
C LYS A 36 -13.46 17.19 -11.41
N THR A 37 -12.26 16.65 -11.36
CA THR A 37 -11.02 17.33 -11.76
C THR A 37 -10.37 16.68 -12.98
N ILE A 38 -9.49 15.71 -12.76
CA ILE A 38 -8.63 15.11 -13.78
C ILE A 38 -9.43 14.23 -14.75
N TYR A 39 -10.38 13.46 -14.23
CA TYR A 39 -11.15 12.47 -14.99
C TYR A 39 -12.60 12.91 -15.28
N ARG A 40 -12.85 14.21 -15.38
CA ARG A 40 -14.19 14.76 -15.60
C ARG A 40 -14.86 14.26 -16.89
N ASN A 41 -14.08 13.99 -17.92
CA ASN A 41 -14.56 13.61 -19.25
C ASN A 41 -14.36 12.11 -19.57
N THR A 42 -13.90 11.31 -18.61
CA THR A 42 -13.77 9.86 -18.81
C THR A 42 -15.15 9.21 -18.88
N LYS A 43 -15.35 8.44 -19.95
CA LYS A 43 -16.54 7.57 -20.10
C LYS A 43 -16.17 6.18 -19.62
N GLY A 44 -17.11 5.50 -18.96
CA GLY A 44 -16.97 4.07 -18.70
C GLY A 44 -16.93 3.33 -20.03
N VAL A 45 -16.01 2.39 -20.16
CA VAL A 45 -15.93 1.49 -21.31
C VAL A 45 -16.56 0.17 -20.91
N GLU A 46 -17.46 -0.34 -21.76
CA GLU A 46 -17.99 -1.70 -21.57
C GLU A 46 -16.89 -2.67 -21.98
N LEU A 47 -16.50 -3.55 -21.08
CA LEU A 47 -15.59 -4.64 -21.40
C LEU A 47 -16.30 -5.62 -22.33
N GLU A 48 -15.72 -5.91 -23.49
CA GLU A 48 -16.26 -6.86 -24.45
C GLU A 48 -16.17 -8.30 -23.96
N GLU A 49 -15.27 -8.59 -23.03
CA GLU A 49 -15.08 -9.92 -22.46
C GLU A 49 -15.92 -10.12 -21.21
N LEU A 50 -16.60 -11.26 -21.17
CA LEU A 50 -17.35 -11.69 -19.98
C LEU A 50 -16.40 -11.94 -18.81
N PRO A 51 -16.85 -11.66 -17.57
CA PRO A 51 -16.06 -11.97 -16.37
C PRO A 51 -15.64 -13.46 -16.38
N ARG A 52 -14.40 -13.70 -15.99
CA ARG A 52 -13.84 -15.08 -15.91
C ARG A 52 -14.66 -16.02 -15.02
N PHE A 53 -15.30 -15.47 -13.99
CA PHE A 53 -16.20 -16.17 -13.10
C PHE A 53 -17.62 -15.64 -13.26
N THR A 54 -18.53 -16.49 -13.68
CA THR A 54 -19.96 -16.19 -13.79
C THR A 54 -20.71 -16.76 -12.58
N PRO A 55 -21.95 -16.32 -12.30
CA PRO A 55 -22.77 -16.90 -11.24
C PRO A 55 -22.95 -18.42 -11.35
N ASP A 56 -22.85 -18.97 -12.57
CA ASP A 56 -22.97 -20.39 -12.85
C ASP A 56 -21.68 -21.19 -12.66
N THR A 57 -20.56 -20.50 -12.36
CA THR A 57 -19.27 -21.16 -12.16
C THR A 57 -19.28 -21.93 -10.83
N PRO A 58 -18.99 -23.27 -10.83
CA PRO A 58 -18.99 -24.05 -9.59
C PRO A 58 -18.01 -23.50 -8.57
N ILE A 59 -18.44 -23.35 -7.32
CA ILE A 59 -17.65 -22.77 -6.22
C ILE A 59 -16.29 -23.45 -6.07
N MET A 60 -16.26 -24.80 -6.19
CA MET A 60 -14.99 -25.54 -6.08
C MET A 60 -14.01 -25.16 -7.19
N LYS A 61 -14.50 -24.92 -8.41
CA LYS A 61 -13.64 -24.45 -9.52
C LYS A 61 -13.08 -23.05 -9.20
N VAL A 62 -13.92 -22.14 -8.71
CA VAL A 62 -13.47 -20.79 -8.31
C VAL A 62 -12.37 -20.89 -7.25
N LEU A 63 -12.55 -21.73 -6.22
CA LEU A 63 -11.56 -21.92 -5.16
C LEU A 63 -10.23 -22.47 -5.69
N PHE A 64 -10.27 -23.48 -6.52
CA PHE A 64 -9.04 -24.07 -7.08
C PHE A 64 -8.33 -23.10 -8.03
N ASP A 65 -9.05 -22.48 -8.96
CA ASP A 65 -8.48 -21.52 -9.91
C ASP A 65 -7.89 -20.30 -9.18
N SER A 66 -8.60 -19.77 -8.19
CA SER A 66 -8.09 -18.67 -7.35
C SER A 66 -6.87 -19.08 -6.54
N GLY A 67 -6.84 -20.30 -6.01
CA GLY A 67 -5.68 -20.86 -5.32
C GLY A 67 -4.45 -20.98 -6.23
N ILE A 68 -4.61 -21.49 -7.42
CA ILE A 68 -3.54 -21.59 -8.43
C ILE A 68 -3.03 -20.21 -8.82
N GLU A 69 -3.93 -19.27 -9.08
CA GLU A 69 -3.58 -17.89 -9.44
C GLU A 69 -2.85 -17.17 -8.30
N GLY A 70 -3.33 -17.33 -7.05
CA GLY A 70 -2.65 -16.79 -5.87
C GLY A 70 -1.25 -17.38 -5.67
N MET A 71 -1.06 -18.68 -5.87
CA MET A 71 0.26 -19.31 -5.81
C MET A 71 1.18 -18.83 -6.94
N HIS A 72 0.65 -18.67 -8.14
CA HIS A 72 1.40 -18.13 -9.28
C HIS A 72 1.89 -16.71 -8.98
N LEU A 73 1.02 -15.82 -8.49
CA LEU A 73 1.39 -14.46 -8.10
C LEU A 73 2.44 -14.47 -6.98
N LEU A 74 2.27 -15.30 -5.95
CA LEU A 74 3.19 -15.37 -4.83
C LEU A 74 4.58 -15.86 -5.26
N LEU A 75 4.65 -17.00 -5.95
CA LEU A 75 5.93 -17.65 -6.24
C LEU A 75 6.67 -17.04 -7.44
N LEU A 76 5.94 -16.60 -8.46
CA LEU A 76 6.58 -16.14 -9.72
C LEU A 76 6.66 -14.62 -9.84
N VAL A 77 5.91 -13.87 -9.01
CA VAL A 77 5.92 -12.41 -9.08
C VAL A 77 6.42 -11.80 -7.77
N ILE A 78 5.75 -12.08 -6.64
CA ILE A 78 6.05 -11.41 -5.39
C ILE A 78 7.43 -11.81 -4.84
N ILE A 79 7.72 -13.11 -4.76
CA ILE A 79 9.02 -13.59 -4.24
C ILE A 79 10.19 -13.11 -5.08
N PRO A 80 10.21 -13.25 -6.42
CA PRO A 80 11.28 -12.70 -7.23
C PRO A 80 11.43 -11.18 -7.13
N ALA A 81 10.31 -10.42 -7.11
CA ALA A 81 10.35 -8.97 -6.95
C ALA A 81 11.00 -8.56 -5.62
N VAL A 82 10.61 -9.21 -4.54
CA VAL A 82 11.21 -8.97 -3.20
C VAL A 82 12.71 -9.34 -3.20
N ALA A 83 13.08 -10.46 -3.79
CA ALA A 83 14.49 -10.88 -3.90
C ALA A 83 15.34 -9.86 -4.68
N VAL A 84 14.82 -9.31 -5.78
CA VAL A 84 15.50 -8.24 -6.54
C VAL A 84 15.68 -6.99 -5.69
N VAL A 85 14.63 -6.53 -4.98
CA VAL A 85 14.71 -5.36 -4.12
C VAL A 85 15.75 -5.53 -3.01
N PHE A 86 15.75 -6.68 -2.32
CA PHE A 86 16.76 -6.95 -1.29
C PHE A 86 18.18 -7.04 -1.86
N SER A 87 18.34 -7.62 -3.04
CA SER A 87 19.63 -7.68 -3.72
C SER A 87 20.14 -6.27 -4.06
N LEU A 88 19.28 -5.40 -4.57
CA LEU A 88 19.62 -3.99 -4.82
C LEU A 88 19.99 -3.25 -3.54
N ILE A 89 19.20 -3.41 -2.47
CA ILE A 89 19.52 -2.84 -1.16
C ILE A 89 20.88 -3.34 -0.67
N GLY A 90 21.15 -4.64 -0.78
CA GLY A 90 22.44 -5.22 -0.39
C GLY A 90 23.62 -4.64 -1.18
N VAL A 91 23.46 -4.42 -2.48
CA VAL A 91 24.48 -3.76 -3.31
C VAL A 91 24.67 -2.30 -2.88
N LEU A 92 23.59 -1.55 -2.67
CA LEU A 92 23.64 -0.15 -2.21
C LEU A 92 24.30 -0.02 -0.83
N ASP A 93 24.02 -0.98 0.06
CA ASP A 93 24.64 -1.03 1.40
C ASP A 93 26.14 -1.34 1.30
N PHE A 94 26.52 -2.32 0.48
CA PHE A 94 27.93 -2.66 0.24
C PHE A 94 28.76 -1.49 -0.30
N ILE A 95 28.18 -0.66 -1.18
CA ILE A 95 28.87 0.54 -1.70
C ILE A 95 28.69 1.78 -0.80
N GLY A 96 28.03 1.64 0.36
CA GLY A 96 27.86 2.71 1.35
C GLY A 96 26.82 3.78 1.00
N VAL A 97 26.03 3.59 -0.06
CA VAL A 97 25.02 4.55 -0.52
C VAL A 97 23.68 4.35 0.19
N TRP A 98 23.43 3.16 0.73
CA TRP A 98 22.15 2.84 1.37
C TRP A 98 21.88 3.66 2.64
N MET A 99 22.87 3.85 3.48
CA MET A 99 22.73 4.60 4.74
C MET A 99 22.29 6.06 4.51
N PRO A 100 22.89 6.86 3.62
CA PRO A 100 22.36 8.18 3.27
C PRO A 100 20.91 8.15 2.76
N ILE A 101 20.57 7.19 1.88
CA ILE A 101 19.21 7.03 1.37
C ILE A 101 18.23 6.79 2.52
N GLN A 102 18.55 5.87 3.44
CA GLN A 102 17.73 5.61 4.62
C GLN A 102 17.54 6.86 5.49
N GLN A 103 18.59 7.64 5.71
CA GLN A 103 18.51 8.86 6.50
C GLN A 103 17.55 9.89 5.87
N TYR A 104 17.66 10.12 4.57
CA TYR A 104 16.78 11.04 3.85
C TYR A 104 15.33 10.54 3.83
N MET A 105 15.11 9.28 3.50
CA MET A 105 13.78 8.67 3.51
C MET A 105 13.19 8.68 4.92
N GLY A 106 13.98 8.31 5.93
CA GLY A 106 13.56 8.30 7.32
C GLY A 106 13.16 9.67 7.82
N SER A 107 13.95 10.70 7.50
CA SER A 107 13.62 12.09 7.85
C SER A 107 12.32 12.54 7.18
N ALA A 108 12.13 12.25 5.91
CA ALA A 108 10.91 12.57 5.18
C ALA A 108 9.69 11.83 5.77
N LEU A 109 9.80 10.54 6.06
CA LEU A 109 8.73 9.73 6.65
C LEU A 109 8.35 10.23 8.06
N SER A 110 9.33 10.59 8.88
CA SER A 110 9.09 11.16 10.20
C SER A 110 8.30 12.46 10.13
N VAL A 111 8.65 13.37 9.21
CA VAL A 111 7.88 14.60 8.96
C VAL A 111 6.47 14.30 8.50
N LEU A 112 6.30 13.23 7.73
CA LEU A 112 5.00 12.77 7.25
C LEU A 112 4.19 11.98 8.29
N GLY A 113 4.69 11.86 9.52
CA GLY A 113 3.98 11.17 10.60
C GLY A 113 4.02 9.64 10.48
N VAL A 114 5.03 9.10 9.83
CA VAL A 114 5.26 7.65 9.68
C VAL A 114 6.55 7.27 10.39
N GLU A 115 6.55 6.16 11.14
CA GLU A 115 7.77 5.65 11.76
C GLU A 115 8.79 5.30 10.66
N PRO A 116 10.02 5.84 10.72
CA PRO A 116 10.99 5.78 9.64
C PRO A 116 11.35 4.38 9.15
N SER A 117 11.69 3.46 10.06
CA SER A 117 12.16 2.13 9.69
C SER A 117 11.04 1.28 9.11
N SER A 118 9.89 1.26 9.75
CA SER A 118 8.70 0.55 9.29
C SER A 118 8.13 1.17 8.01
N GLY A 119 8.20 2.49 7.87
CA GLY A 119 7.81 3.18 6.64
C GLY A 119 8.66 2.77 5.44
N ILE A 120 9.99 2.69 5.59
CA ILE A 120 10.91 2.18 4.57
C ILE A 120 10.57 0.73 4.22
N VAL A 121 10.41 -0.13 5.24
CA VAL A 121 10.05 -1.53 5.04
C VAL A 121 8.67 -1.66 4.35
N THR A 122 7.71 -0.83 4.72
CA THR A 122 6.38 -0.78 4.07
C THR A 122 6.48 -0.45 2.57
N LEU A 123 7.27 0.56 2.24
CA LEU A 123 7.36 1.06 0.87
C LEU A 123 8.18 0.14 -0.05
N LEU A 124 9.23 -0.47 0.47
CA LEU A 124 10.18 -1.22 -0.36
C LEU A 124 9.98 -2.74 -0.30
N VAL A 125 9.52 -3.28 0.84
CA VAL A 125 9.56 -4.70 1.11
C VAL A 125 8.18 -5.29 1.37
N SER A 126 7.63 -5.04 2.55
CA SER A 126 6.41 -5.69 3.02
C SER A 126 5.68 -4.87 4.10
N PRO A 127 4.45 -4.46 3.84
CA PRO A 127 3.60 -3.84 4.84
C PRO A 127 3.36 -4.72 6.08
N THR A 128 3.30 -6.02 5.88
CA THR A 128 3.08 -7.00 6.96
C THR A 128 4.27 -7.04 7.92
N LEU A 129 5.48 -7.10 7.38
CA LEU A 129 6.72 -7.09 8.16
C LEU A 129 6.88 -5.75 8.90
N ALA A 130 6.58 -4.63 8.24
CA ALA A 130 6.62 -3.32 8.85
C ALA A 130 5.72 -3.21 10.09
N MET A 131 4.51 -3.73 10.01
CA MET A 131 3.56 -3.70 11.13
C MET A 131 3.99 -4.59 12.30
N SER A 132 4.67 -5.70 12.06
CA SER A 132 5.26 -6.50 13.16
C SER A 132 6.37 -5.73 13.87
N GLN A 133 7.24 -5.04 13.13
CA GLN A 133 8.30 -4.21 13.72
C GLN A 133 7.74 -3.05 14.56
N VAL A 134 6.68 -2.40 14.11
CA VAL A 134 6.03 -1.32 14.87
C VAL A 134 5.50 -1.83 16.21
N ALA A 135 4.95 -3.03 16.26
CA ALA A 135 4.45 -3.61 17.52
C ALA A 135 5.55 -3.78 18.58
N ASP A 136 6.79 -4.03 18.15
CA ASP A 136 7.94 -4.18 19.05
C ASP A 136 8.44 -2.84 19.62
N LEU A 137 8.02 -1.70 19.04
CA LEU A 137 8.43 -0.35 19.44
C LEU A 137 7.51 0.30 20.49
N VAL A 138 6.65 -0.49 21.15
CA VAL A 138 5.69 0.00 22.13
C VAL A 138 6.39 0.79 23.26
N GLY A 139 5.85 1.95 23.58
CA GLY A 139 6.40 2.84 24.61
C GLY A 139 7.66 3.63 24.19
N THR A 140 8.19 3.43 22.98
CA THR A 140 9.40 4.11 22.49
C THR A 140 9.12 5.16 21.41
N ILE A 141 7.99 5.07 20.72
CA ILE A 141 7.63 5.97 19.62
C ILE A 141 6.30 6.68 19.87
N ASP A 142 6.13 7.84 19.22
CA ASP A 142 4.89 8.62 19.27
C ASP A 142 3.74 7.84 18.58
N PRO A 143 2.55 7.77 19.21
CA PRO A 143 1.37 7.14 18.63
C PRO A 143 0.99 7.63 17.23
N ARG A 144 1.30 8.88 16.88
CA ARG A 144 1.09 9.41 15.52
C ARG A 144 1.85 8.62 14.46
N LEU A 145 3.08 8.24 14.76
CA LEU A 145 3.92 7.47 13.86
C LEU A 145 3.37 6.06 13.63
N VAL A 146 2.71 5.50 14.65
CA VAL A 146 2.02 4.20 14.57
C VAL A 146 0.79 4.29 13.66
N VAL A 147 -0.04 5.32 13.84
CA VAL A 147 -1.23 5.56 13.01
C VAL A 147 -0.83 5.79 11.55
N GLY A 148 0.14 6.66 11.30
CA GLY A 148 0.64 6.91 9.94
C GLY A 148 1.24 5.66 9.30
N GLY A 149 2.02 4.89 10.05
CA GLY A 149 2.57 3.59 9.64
C GLY A 149 1.47 2.58 9.30
N PHE A 150 0.45 2.46 10.16
CA PHE A 150 -0.71 1.61 9.91
C PHE A 150 -1.44 1.98 8.61
N VAL A 151 -1.74 3.27 8.43
CA VAL A 151 -2.44 3.73 7.22
C VAL A 151 -1.59 3.49 5.98
N LEU A 152 -0.30 3.81 6.03
CA LEU A 152 0.62 3.56 4.93
C LEU A 152 0.72 2.06 4.60
N ALA A 153 0.79 1.19 5.60
CA ALA A 153 0.91 -0.24 5.40
C ALA A 153 -0.36 -0.90 4.83
N ASN A 154 -1.54 -0.37 5.18
CA ASN A 154 -2.82 -0.98 4.79
C ASN A 154 -3.49 -0.31 3.58
N SER A 155 -2.92 0.75 3.04
CA SER A 155 -3.48 1.49 1.90
C SER A 155 -2.85 1.14 0.54
N GLY A 156 -1.96 0.16 0.46
CA GLY A 156 -1.40 -0.25 -0.81
C GLY A 156 -0.23 -1.24 -0.72
N LEU A 157 0.33 -1.54 -1.86
CA LEU A 157 1.44 -2.46 -2.06
C LEU A 157 2.81 -1.77 -1.96
N PRO A 158 3.93 -2.51 -1.86
CA PRO A 158 5.26 -1.94 -2.01
C PRO A 158 5.45 -1.22 -3.36
N ILE A 159 6.33 -0.23 -3.39
CA ILE A 159 6.59 0.58 -4.59
C ILE A 159 7.04 -0.29 -5.77
N SER A 160 7.83 -1.33 -5.52
CA SER A 160 8.28 -2.27 -6.55
C SER A 160 7.11 -2.94 -7.28
N VAL A 161 6.06 -3.31 -6.54
CA VAL A 161 4.84 -3.90 -7.11
C VAL A 161 3.99 -2.82 -7.80
N ILE A 162 3.85 -1.65 -7.17
CA ILE A 162 3.06 -0.54 -7.73
C ILE A 162 3.64 -0.07 -9.07
N LEU A 163 4.95 0.07 -9.18
CA LEU A 163 5.57 0.58 -10.40
C LEU A 163 5.85 -0.50 -11.45
N GLY A 164 6.07 -1.74 -11.03
CA GLY A 164 6.41 -2.84 -11.92
C GLY A 164 5.21 -3.63 -12.41
N GLN A 165 4.34 -4.05 -11.50
CA GLN A 165 3.26 -5.00 -11.82
C GLN A 165 1.93 -4.31 -12.11
N VAL A 166 1.54 -3.33 -11.29
CA VAL A 166 0.21 -2.69 -11.40
C VAL A 166 -0.03 -2.07 -12.78
N PRO A 167 0.92 -1.32 -13.40
CA PRO A 167 0.70 -0.74 -14.72
C PRO A 167 0.47 -1.80 -15.81
N VAL A 168 1.22 -2.89 -15.79
CA VAL A 168 1.07 -3.98 -16.75
C VAL A 168 -0.28 -4.67 -16.58
N THR A 169 -0.62 -5.07 -15.36
CA THR A 169 -1.90 -5.74 -15.06
C THR A 169 -3.10 -4.87 -15.41
N TRP A 170 -3.02 -3.57 -15.14
CA TRP A 170 -4.12 -2.66 -15.48
C TRP A 170 -4.24 -2.42 -16.98
N ALA A 171 -3.14 -2.33 -17.71
CA ALA A 171 -3.17 -2.21 -19.17
C ALA A 171 -3.74 -3.47 -19.84
N GLU A 172 -3.47 -4.65 -19.28
CA GLU A 172 -4.02 -5.92 -19.79
C GLU A 172 -5.51 -6.11 -19.47
N SER A 173 -6.01 -5.52 -18.39
CA SER A 173 -7.39 -5.70 -17.90
C SER A 173 -8.32 -4.50 -18.14
N THR A 174 -7.82 -3.43 -18.75
CA THR A 174 -8.59 -2.21 -19.05
C THR A 174 -8.11 -1.60 -20.37
N ASP A 175 -8.82 -0.57 -20.87
CA ASP A 175 -8.40 0.18 -22.07
C ASP A 175 -7.31 1.24 -21.78
N LEU A 176 -6.68 1.21 -20.62
CA LEU A 176 -5.57 2.09 -20.28
C LEU A 176 -4.29 1.62 -20.96
N SER A 177 -3.51 2.54 -21.52
CA SER A 177 -2.13 2.24 -21.87
C SER A 177 -1.26 2.07 -20.61
N GLU A 178 -0.16 1.33 -20.69
CA GLU A 178 0.79 1.16 -19.59
C GLU A 178 1.26 2.51 -18.99
N LYS A 179 1.43 3.55 -19.83
CA LYS A 179 1.80 4.89 -19.38
C LYS A 179 0.71 5.57 -18.56
N GLU A 180 -0.54 5.38 -18.91
CA GLU A 180 -1.68 5.91 -18.16
C GLU A 180 -1.86 5.15 -16.86
N ALA A 181 -1.75 3.83 -16.90
CA ALA A 181 -1.76 2.97 -15.73
C ALA A 181 -0.62 3.31 -14.75
N LEU A 182 0.60 3.56 -15.25
CA LEU A 182 1.73 4.01 -14.44
C LEU A 182 1.48 5.38 -13.79
N LYS A 183 0.93 6.34 -14.53
CA LYS A 183 0.55 7.66 -13.96
C LYS A 183 -0.49 7.51 -12.86
N ALA A 184 -1.49 6.67 -13.06
CA ALA A 184 -2.52 6.39 -12.06
C ALA A 184 -1.92 5.71 -10.82
N ALA A 185 -1.00 4.77 -11.00
CA ALA A 185 -0.30 4.10 -9.90
C ALA A 185 0.56 5.08 -9.08
N ILE A 186 1.30 5.98 -9.74
CA ILE A 186 2.08 7.03 -9.06
C ILE A 186 1.17 7.98 -8.29
N LEU A 187 0.07 8.43 -8.91
CA LEU A 187 -0.90 9.30 -8.25
C LEU A 187 -1.52 8.62 -7.02
N GLY A 188 -1.88 7.34 -7.14
CA GLY A 188 -2.37 6.53 -6.01
C GLY A 188 -1.34 6.44 -4.88
N CYS A 189 -0.06 6.28 -5.20
CA CYS A 189 1.01 6.25 -4.21
C CYS A 189 1.14 7.60 -3.47
N LEU A 190 1.04 8.72 -4.17
CA LEU A 190 1.05 10.06 -3.56
C LEU A 190 -0.16 10.28 -2.64
N ILE A 191 -1.35 9.93 -3.11
CA ILE A 191 -2.59 10.02 -2.33
C ILE A 191 -2.49 9.17 -1.05
N ARG A 192 -1.94 7.97 -1.14
CA ARG A 192 -1.68 7.09 0.00
C ARG A 192 -0.83 7.76 1.07
N ILE A 193 0.28 8.38 0.68
CA ILE A 193 1.19 9.09 1.59
C ILE A 193 0.46 10.28 2.23
N ILE A 194 -0.24 11.08 1.43
CA ILE A 194 -1.03 12.22 1.93
C ILE A 194 -2.09 11.76 2.92
N THR A 195 -2.81 10.68 2.62
CA THR A 195 -3.82 10.13 3.52
C THR A 195 -3.20 9.66 4.84
N ALA A 196 -2.06 8.96 4.79
CA ALA A 196 -1.34 8.52 5.99
C ALA A 196 -0.93 9.72 6.86
N THR A 197 -0.38 10.77 6.24
CA THR A 197 -0.01 12.00 6.93
C THR A 197 -1.20 12.69 7.57
N LEU A 198 -2.28 12.89 6.81
CA LEU A 198 -3.49 13.54 7.34
C LEU A 198 -4.07 12.78 8.53
N LEU A 199 -4.17 11.47 8.46
CA LEU A 199 -4.69 10.67 9.56
C LEU A 199 -3.76 10.67 10.77
N ALA A 200 -2.44 10.62 10.56
CA ALA A 200 -1.47 10.71 11.63
C ALA A 200 -1.59 12.02 12.43
N TYR A 201 -1.76 13.15 11.75
CA TYR A 201 -1.81 14.46 12.42
C TYR A 201 -3.20 14.91 12.85
N VAL A 202 -4.25 14.55 12.09
CA VAL A 202 -5.61 15.04 12.35
C VAL A 202 -6.38 14.09 13.27
N ILE A 203 -6.27 12.78 13.06
CA ILE A 203 -7.08 11.81 13.80
C ILE A 203 -6.43 11.39 15.11
N THR A 204 -5.11 11.22 15.15
CA THR A 204 -4.42 10.72 16.36
C THR A 204 -4.76 11.53 17.63
N PRO A 205 -4.80 12.88 17.63
CA PRO A 205 -5.13 13.65 18.83
C PRO A 205 -6.51 13.34 19.44
N PHE A 206 -7.41 12.73 18.70
CA PHE A 206 -8.77 12.41 19.15
C PHE A 206 -8.95 10.95 19.58
N ILE A 207 -7.94 10.09 19.36
CA ILE A 207 -8.05 8.63 19.54
C ILE A 207 -6.99 8.04 20.47
N VAL A 208 -6.09 8.87 20.96
CA VAL A 208 -5.01 8.54 21.92
C VAL A 208 -5.26 9.17 23.27
#